data_41e0efdf9da70ed1b5702dc14a3bc222
#
_entry.id   41e0efdf9da70ed1b5702dc14a3bc222
#
_cell.length_a   1.000
_cell.length_b   1.000
_cell.length_c   1.000
_cell.angle_alpha   90.00
_cell.angle_beta   90.00
_cell.angle_gamma   90.00
#
_symmetry.space_group_name_H-M   'P 1'
#
loop_
_entity.id
_entity.type
_entity.pdbx_description
1 polymer ?
#
loop_
_entity_poly.entity_id
_entity_poly.type
_entity_poly.pdbx_seq_one_letter_code
_entity_poly.pdbx_strand_id
1 'polypeptide(L)'
;MKPKLLIAIFALAIAATGCMTHEAAGNMGEKLDISQFYLPNADASKVVSVSSTTNGPVGATVYIQTHAVAVKETGPKETVAKFGEVYAFSPGFVAVHKDEPTLIHFLNLQPDDNHDFMLYAPDQVFMKLLLPPLQDTAYVFTFHREGLFNILCAMHQPSMAGQILVLPPRPK
;
A
#
# COMPACT_ATOMS: atom_id res chain seq x y z
N MET A 1 26.15 76.50 9.89
CA MET A 1 26.60 75.35 9.10
C MET A 1 26.02 74.06 9.71
N LYS A 2 25.05 73.41 9.05
CA LYS A 2 24.44 72.18 9.56
C LYS A 2 25.02 71.00 8.74
N PRO A 3 25.52 69.93 9.33
CA PRO A 3 25.97 68.76 8.59
C PRO A 3 24.78 67.96 8.05
N LYS A 4 24.86 67.63 6.76
CA LYS A 4 23.89 66.73 6.09
C LYS A 4 24.24 65.30 6.45
N LEU A 5 23.32 64.62 7.12
CA LEU A 5 23.39 63.18 7.43
C LEU A 5 23.04 62.38 6.16
N LEU A 6 24.04 61.65 5.64
CA LEU A 6 23.85 60.75 4.53
C LEU A 6 23.38 59.41 5.05
N ILE A 7 22.13 59.02 4.81
CA ILE A 7 21.59 57.73 5.13
C ILE A 7 21.91 56.79 3.97
N ALA A 8 22.86 55.89 4.19
CA ALA A 8 23.12 54.78 3.29
C ALA A 8 22.06 53.68 3.45
N ILE A 9 21.22 53.49 2.46
CA ILE A 9 20.25 52.39 2.42
C ILE A 9 21.00 51.14 1.99
N PHE A 10 21.25 50.23 2.92
CA PHE A 10 21.69 48.87 2.59
C PHE A 10 20.51 48.07 2.06
N ALA A 11 20.50 47.80 0.78
CA ALA A 11 19.59 46.87 0.19
C ALA A 11 20.03 45.44 0.56
N LEU A 12 19.30 44.84 1.50
CA LEU A 12 19.48 43.42 1.86
C LEU A 12 18.89 42.57 0.74
N ALA A 13 19.74 42.00 -0.09
CA ALA A 13 19.35 41.01 -1.08
C ALA A 13 18.95 39.71 -0.33
N ILE A 14 17.66 39.47 -0.18
CA ILE A 14 17.14 38.18 0.30
C ILE A 14 17.34 37.19 -0.84
N ALA A 15 18.36 36.35 -0.73
CA ALA A 15 18.50 35.17 -1.54
C ALA A 15 17.29 34.27 -1.27
N ALA A 16 16.39 34.17 -2.21
CA ALA A 16 15.32 33.20 -2.21
C ALA A 16 15.97 31.81 -2.30
N THR A 17 16.16 31.16 -1.16
CA THR A 17 16.42 29.72 -1.12
C THR A 17 15.23 29.03 -1.75
N GLY A 18 15.43 28.53 -2.96
CA GLY A 18 14.44 27.74 -3.67
C GLY A 18 13.98 26.60 -2.76
N CYS A 19 12.73 26.65 -2.37
CA CYS A 19 12.02 25.52 -1.81
C CYS A 19 12.08 24.43 -2.90
N MET A 20 12.90 23.40 -2.67
CA MET A 20 12.84 22.19 -3.48
C MET A 20 11.44 21.61 -3.29
N THR A 21 10.56 21.93 -4.21
CA THR A 21 9.31 21.19 -4.36
C THR A 21 9.71 19.76 -4.67
N HIS A 22 9.44 18.87 -3.74
CA HIS A 22 9.46 17.43 -3.97
C HIS A 22 8.42 17.14 -5.08
N GLU A 23 8.86 17.20 -6.32
CA GLU A 23 8.19 16.52 -7.43
C GLU A 23 8.42 15.00 -7.28
N ALA A 24 7.82 14.42 -6.29
CA ALA A 24 7.61 12.98 -6.17
C ALA A 24 6.11 12.68 -6.32
N ALA A 25 5.42 13.45 -7.16
CA ALA A 25 4.15 13.05 -7.74
C ALA A 25 4.45 12.38 -9.08
N GLY A 26 5.11 11.21 -9.03
CA GLY A 26 5.11 10.28 -10.15
C GLY A 26 3.65 10.01 -10.49
N ASN A 27 3.33 10.27 -11.71
CA ASN A 27 2.12 10.13 -12.50
C ASN A 27 1.07 9.15 -11.93
N MET A 28 0.40 9.48 -10.81
CA MET A 28 -0.76 8.76 -10.27
C MET A 28 -2.04 9.14 -11.04
N GLY A 29 -1.88 9.74 -12.22
CA GLY A 29 -2.99 10.17 -13.08
C GLY A 29 -3.47 9.11 -14.07
N GLU A 30 -2.81 7.97 -14.17
CA GLU A 30 -3.35 6.85 -14.92
C GLU A 30 -4.46 6.23 -14.07
N LYS A 31 -5.70 6.32 -14.56
CA LYS A 31 -6.87 5.72 -13.93
C LYS A 31 -6.54 4.24 -13.75
N LEU A 32 -6.26 3.82 -12.50
CA LEU A 32 -6.02 2.42 -12.17
C LEU A 32 -7.19 1.61 -12.73
N ASP A 33 -6.93 0.75 -13.71
CA ASP A 33 -7.94 -0.15 -14.23
C ASP A 33 -8.22 -1.20 -13.15
N ILE A 34 -9.22 -0.93 -12.33
CA ILE A 34 -9.66 -1.82 -11.26
C ILE A 34 -10.33 -3.08 -11.77
N SER A 35 -10.59 -3.17 -13.09
CA SER A 35 -11.26 -4.32 -13.69
C SER A 35 -10.34 -5.52 -13.95
N GLN A 36 -9.01 -5.33 -13.94
CA GLN A 36 -8.07 -6.41 -14.23
C GLN A 36 -7.38 -6.91 -12.96
N PHE A 37 -7.44 -8.24 -12.78
CA PHE A 37 -6.70 -8.95 -11.74
C PHE A 37 -5.53 -9.66 -12.40
N TYR A 38 -4.33 -9.54 -11.83
CA TYR A 38 -3.12 -10.11 -12.39
C TYR A 38 -2.09 -10.44 -11.32
N LEU A 39 -1.31 -11.48 -11.59
CA LEU A 39 -0.10 -11.82 -10.83
C LEU A 39 1.11 -11.05 -11.39
N PRO A 40 2.23 -10.99 -10.64
CA PRO A 40 3.42 -10.32 -11.10
C PRO A 40 3.88 -10.84 -12.47
N ASN A 41 4.15 -9.93 -13.40
CA ASN A 41 4.79 -10.27 -14.67
C ASN A 41 6.27 -10.59 -14.46
N ALA A 42 7.00 -10.89 -15.54
CA ALA A 42 8.41 -11.30 -15.46
C ALA A 42 9.33 -10.28 -14.78
N ASP A 43 9.07 -8.97 -14.94
CA ASP A 43 9.88 -7.94 -14.29
C ASP A 43 9.47 -7.72 -12.84
N ALA A 44 8.19 -7.68 -12.54
CA ALA A 44 7.67 -7.59 -11.18
C ALA A 44 8.10 -8.82 -10.34
N SER A 45 8.18 -10.01 -10.95
CA SER A 45 8.62 -11.25 -10.30
C SER A 45 10.09 -11.24 -9.85
N LYS A 46 10.91 -10.33 -10.36
CA LYS A 46 12.27 -10.09 -9.82
C LYS A 46 12.25 -9.42 -8.46
N VAL A 47 11.14 -8.80 -8.09
CA VAL A 47 10.94 -8.12 -6.81
C VAL A 47 10.07 -8.94 -5.88
N VAL A 48 8.97 -9.48 -6.39
CA VAL A 48 8.07 -10.38 -5.66
C VAL A 48 7.52 -11.44 -6.61
N SER A 49 7.80 -12.70 -6.35
CA SER A 49 7.19 -13.82 -7.06
C SER A 49 6.00 -14.35 -6.27
N VAL A 50 4.93 -14.72 -7.00
CA VAL A 50 3.68 -15.20 -6.41
C VAL A 50 3.22 -16.47 -7.14
N SER A 51 2.85 -17.48 -6.36
CA SER A 51 2.40 -18.78 -6.85
C SER A 51 1.12 -19.20 -6.14
N SER A 52 0.18 -19.78 -6.87
CA SER A 52 -1.04 -20.38 -6.29
C SER A 52 -0.81 -21.76 -5.68
N THR A 53 0.38 -22.34 -5.84
CA THR A 53 0.72 -23.67 -5.35
C THR A 53 1.87 -23.62 -4.36
N THR A 54 1.75 -24.39 -3.29
CA THR A 54 2.83 -24.65 -2.33
C THR A 54 3.69 -25.80 -2.83
N ASN A 55 4.65 -25.54 -3.74
CA ASN A 55 5.60 -26.54 -4.17
C ASN A 55 6.78 -26.64 -3.20
N GLY A 56 6.51 -27.05 -1.95
CA GLY A 56 7.54 -27.21 -0.93
C GLY A 56 7.18 -26.56 0.41
N PRO A 57 8.09 -26.62 1.39
CA PRO A 57 7.85 -26.01 2.69
C PRO A 57 7.80 -24.50 2.58
N VAL A 58 6.85 -23.87 3.26
CA VAL A 58 6.81 -22.42 3.47
C VAL A 58 7.53 -22.10 4.76
N GLY A 59 8.24 -20.97 4.78
CA GLY A 59 8.94 -20.50 5.97
C GLY A 59 8.03 -19.80 6.98
N ALA A 60 6.91 -19.25 6.50
CA ALA A 60 5.92 -18.58 7.32
C ALA A 60 4.51 -18.70 6.72
N THR A 61 3.50 -18.57 7.58
CA THR A 61 2.09 -18.42 7.16
C THR A 61 1.52 -17.16 7.81
N VAL A 62 0.86 -16.34 7.00
CA VAL A 62 0.24 -15.08 7.41
C VAL A 62 -1.24 -15.11 7.05
N TYR A 63 -2.08 -14.61 7.94
CA TYR A 63 -3.51 -14.43 7.70
C TYR A 63 -3.83 -12.93 7.72
N ILE A 64 -4.44 -12.44 6.65
CA ILE A 64 -4.94 -11.07 6.53
C ILE A 64 -6.43 -11.17 6.23
N GLN A 65 -7.25 -10.66 7.12
CA GLN A 65 -8.70 -10.66 6.93
C GLN A 65 -9.22 -9.28 6.55
N THR A 66 -10.35 -9.23 5.87
CA THR A 66 -11.11 -8.01 5.69
C THR A 66 -11.93 -7.74 6.96
N HIS A 67 -11.96 -6.49 7.40
CA HIS A 67 -12.68 -6.07 8.60
C HIS A 67 -13.62 -4.91 8.29
N ALA A 68 -14.92 -5.08 8.53
CA ALA A 68 -15.90 -4.01 8.44
C ALA A 68 -15.74 -3.07 9.64
N VAL A 69 -15.43 -1.81 9.37
CA VAL A 69 -15.26 -0.76 10.38
C VAL A 69 -16.54 0.05 10.54
N ALA A 70 -17.15 0.44 9.41
CA ALA A 70 -18.44 1.13 9.35
C ALA A 70 -19.15 0.73 8.06
N VAL A 71 -20.20 -0.04 8.18
CA VAL A 71 -21.00 -0.54 7.05
C VAL A 71 -22.47 -0.25 7.28
N LYS A 72 -23.29 -0.28 6.25
CA LYS A 72 -24.72 0.10 6.30
C LYS A 72 -25.50 -0.70 7.33
N GLU A 73 -25.17 -1.99 7.49
CA GLU A 73 -25.89 -2.93 8.35
C GLU A 73 -25.60 -2.69 9.84
N THR A 74 -24.37 -2.37 10.20
CA THR A 74 -23.90 -2.39 11.60
C THR A 74 -23.09 -1.18 12.04
N GLY A 75 -22.58 -0.40 11.11
CA GLY A 75 -21.63 0.69 11.40
C GLY A 75 -22.32 1.94 11.94
N PRO A 76 -21.54 2.92 12.46
CA PRO A 76 -22.09 4.22 12.80
C PRO A 76 -22.65 4.90 11.57
N LYS A 77 -23.97 5.18 11.56
CA LYS A 77 -24.68 5.73 10.39
C LYS A 77 -24.08 7.05 9.90
N GLU A 78 -23.59 7.89 10.81
CA GLU A 78 -22.96 9.16 10.50
C GLU A 78 -21.63 8.98 9.75
N THR A 79 -20.87 7.93 10.10
CA THR A 79 -19.63 7.59 9.41
C THR A 79 -19.91 7.11 8.00
N VAL A 80 -20.89 6.19 7.87
CA VAL A 80 -21.29 5.68 6.55
C VAL A 80 -21.85 6.78 5.67
N ALA A 81 -22.66 7.69 6.21
CA ALA A 81 -23.23 8.80 5.45
C ALA A 81 -22.14 9.78 4.96
N LYS A 82 -21.04 9.95 5.72
CA LYS A 82 -19.97 10.90 5.41
C LYS A 82 -18.90 10.33 4.50
N PHE A 83 -18.52 9.07 4.70
CA PHE A 83 -17.34 8.45 4.07
C PHE A 83 -17.69 7.27 3.16
N GLY A 84 -18.94 6.83 3.12
CA GLY A 84 -19.32 5.55 2.56
C GLY A 84 -18.98 4.39 3.51
N GLU A 85 -19.00 3.19 3.00
CA GLU A 85 -18.61 2.01 3.77
C GLU A 85 -17.10 1.98 3.96
N VAL A 86 -16.69 1.68 5.19
CA VAL A 86 -15.30 1.71 5.62
C VAL A 86 -14.86 0.32 6.02
N TYR A 87 -13.84 -0.17 5.33
CA TYR A 87 -13.21 -1.46 5.58
C TYR A 87 -11.73 -1.30 5.88
N ALA A 88 -11.13 -2.32 6.48
CA ALA A 88 -9.71 -2.39 6.76
C ALA A 88 -9.15 -3.81 6.53
N PHE A 89 -7.86 -3.91 6.26
CA PHE A 89 -7.11 -5.15 6.41
C PHE A 89 -6.71 -5.36 7.88
N SER A 90 -6.86 -6.58 8.38
CA SER A 90 -6.47 -6.94 9.74
C SER A 90 -5.65 -8.26 9.76
N PRO A 91 -4.36 -8.20 10.14
CA PRO A 91 -3.58 -7.01 10.46
C PRO A 91 -3.34 -6.12 9.24
N GLY A 92 -3.26 -4.79 9.44
CA GLY A 92 -2.90 -3.83 8.41
C GLY A 92 -1.38 -3.68 8.24
N PHE A 93 -0.57 -4.37 9.04
CA PHE A 93 0.88 -4.40 8.96
C PHE A 93 1.38 -5.80 9.24
N VAL A 94 2.23 -6.32 8.34
CA VAL A 94 2.89 -7.62 8.50
C VAL A 94 4.38 -7.50 8.17
N ALA A 95 5.20 -8.36 8.78
CA ALA A 95 6.62 -8.48 8.47
C ALA A 95 6.92 -9.88 7.95
N VAL A 96 7.69 -9.96 6.88
CA VAL A 96 8.14 -11.21 6.25
C VAL A 96 9.64 -11.12 6.00
N HIS A 97 10.29 -12.24 5.69
CA HIS A 97 11.71 -12.25 5.35
C HIS A 97 11.94 -12.36 3.85
N LYS A 98 12.97 -11.67 3.37
CA LYS A 98 13.43 -11.76 1.99
C LYS A 98 13.83 -13.20 1.67
N ASP A 99 13.50 -13.63 0.44
CA ASP A 99 13.78 -14.95 -0.12
C ASP A 99 13.18 -16.13 0.70
N GLU A 100 12.25 -15.83 1.61
CA GLU A 100 11.51 -16.83 2.37
C GLU A 100 10.10 -16.99 1.77
N PRO A 101 9.75 -18.19 1.22
CA PRO A 101 8.40 -18.45 0.76
C PRO A 101 7.41 -18.30 1.92
N THR A 102 6.48 -17.38 1.79
CA THR A 102 5.45 -17.07 2.80
C THR A 102 4.08 -17.33 2.22
N LEU A 103 3.31 -18.22 2.84
CA LEU A 103 1.92 -18.45 2.48
C LEU A 103 1.08 -17.33 3.11
N ILE A 104 0.40 -16.56 2.27
CA ILE A 104 -0.50 -15.50 2.73
C ILE A 104 -1.94 -15.88 2.38
N HIS A 105 -2.77 -15.98 3.41
CA HIS A 105 -4.20 -16.16 3.32
C HIS A 105 -4.90 -14.80 3.41
N PHE A 106 -5.75 -14.52 2.45
CA PHE A 106 -6.64 -13.36 2.46
C PHE A 106 -8.06 -13.85 2.71
N LEU A 107 -8.55 -13.62 3.93
CA LEU A 107 -9.87 -14.04 4.35
C LEU A 107 -10.87 -12.90 4.14
N ASN A 108 -11.66 -12.95 3.08
CA ASN A 108 -12.77 -12.03 2.95
C ASN A 108 -13.96 -12.56 3.76
N LEU A 109 -14.24 -11.91 4.89
CA LEU A 109 -15.32 -12.31 5.81
C LEU A 109 -16.63 -11.57 5.51
N GLN A 110 -16.67 -10.70 4.50
CA GLN A 110 -17.88 -9.98 4.11
C GLN A 110 -18.77 -10.88 3.24
N PRO A 111 -20.09 -10.92 3.49
CA PRO A 111 -20.98 -11.83 2.75
C PRO A 111 -21.33 -11.32 1.36
N ASP A 112 -21.28 -10.03 1.13
CA ASP A 112 -21.82 -9.34 -0.04
C ASP A 112 -20.84 -8.40 -0.75
N ASP A 113 -19.67 -8.12 -0.15
CA ASP A 113 -18.68 -7.22 -0.72
C ASP A 113 -17.46 -7.95 -1.29
N ASN A 114 -17.16 -7.61 -2.54
CA ASN A 114 -15.86 -7.92 -3.11
C ASN A 114 -14.80 -6.95 -2.59
N HIS A 115 -13.64 -7.47 -2.30
CA HIS A 115 -12.43 -6.68 -2.05
C HIS A 115 -11.36 -6.99 -3.08
N ASP A 116 -10.32 -6.18 -3.12
CA ASP A 116 -9.10 -6.53 -3.81
C ASP A 116 -7.87 -6.33 -2.92
N PHE A 117 -6.81 -7.02 -3.29
CA PHE A 117 -5.49 -6.83 -2.71
C PHE A 117 -4.55 -6.37 -3.81
N MET A 118 -4.14 -5.12 -3.77
CA MET A 118 -3.13 -4.56 -4.66
C MET A 118 -1.83 -4.35 -3.89
N LEU A 119 -0.75 -4.93 -4.41
CA LEU A 119 0.60 -4.77 -3.87
C LEU A 119 1.36 -3.77 -4.73
N TYR A 120 1.94 -2.74 -4.10
CA TYR A 120 2.66 -1.70 -4.81
C TYR A 120 3.82 -1.11 -3.99
N ALA A 121 4.77 -0.52 -4.69
CA ALA A 121 5.79 0.37 -4.17
C ALA A 121 5.62 1.76 -4.82
N PRO A 122 6.33 2.80 -4.39
CA PRO A 122 6.15 4.14 -4.94
C PRO A 122 6.32 4.26 -6.47
N ASP A 123 7.10 3.35 -7.05
CA ASP A 123 7.49 3.32 -8.45
C ASP A 123 6.76 2.27 -9.29
N GLN A 124 6.02 1.34 -8.65
CA GLN A 124 5.45 0.20 -9.37
C GLN A 124 4.28 -0.46 -8.64
N VAL A 125 3.26 -0.84 -9.40
CA VAL A 125 2.25 -1.82 -8.97
C VAL A 125 2.71 -3.21 -9.43
N PHE A 126 2.78 -4.16 -8.50
CA PHE A 126 3.27 -5.50 -8.78
C PHE A 126 2.17 -6.47 -9.16
N MET A 127 1.03 -6.38 -8.50
CA MET A 127 -0.07 -7.33 -8.69
C MET A 127 -1.37 -6.80 -8.10
N LYS A 128 -2.47 -7.44 -8.52
CA LYS A 128 -3.80 -7.22 -7.99
C LYS A 128 -4.59 -8.53 -7.96
N LEU A 129 -5.14 -8.89 -6.82
CA LEU A 129 -5.98 -10.08 -6.61
C LEU A 129 -7.41 -9.66 -6.31
N LEU A 130 -8.38 -10.43 -6.80
CA LEU A 130 -9.76 -10.38 -6.31
C LEU A 130 -9.86 -11.18 -5.00
N LEU A 131 -10.56 -10.64 -4.03
CA LEU A 131 -10.94 -11.31 -2.78
C LEU A 131 -12.46 -11.43 -2.74
N PRO A 132 -13.03 -12.51 -3.29
CA PRO A 132 -14.48 -12.69 -3.35
C PRO A 132 -15.11 -12.84 -1.95
N PRO A 133 -16.41 -12.57 -1.80
CA PRO A 133 -17.12 -12.71 -0.54
C PRO A 133 -16.99 -14.11 0.06
N LEU A 134 -16.82 -14.17 1.38
CA LEU A 134 -16.74 -15.39 2.17
C LEU A 134 -15.71 -16.42 1.66
N GLN A 135 -14.62 -15.96 1.07
CA GLN A 135 -13.57 -16.83 0.55
C GLN A 135 -12.22 -16.62 1.24
N ASP A 136 -11.48 -17.71 1.32
CA ASP A 136 -10.04 -17.73 1.61
C ASP A 136 -9.30 -17.78 0.28
N THR A 137 -8.60 -16.70 -0.05
CA THR A 137 -7.74 -16.60 -1.22
C THR A 137 -6.29 -16.71 -0.76
N ALA A 138 -5.59 -17.78 -1.13
CA ALA A 138 -4.25 -18.04 -0.62
C ALA A 138 -3.21 -18.12 -1.75
N TYR A 139 -2.06 -17.49 -1.50
CA TYR A 139 -0.91 -17.52 -2.40
C TYR A 139 0.40 -17.59 -1.62
N VAL A 140 1.42 -18.20 -2.24
CA VAL A 140 2.80 -18.17 -1.74
C VAL A 140 3.51 -16.97 -2.34
N PHE A 141 3.97 -16.08 -1.48
CA PHE A 141 4.76 -14.89 -1.83
C PHE A 141 6.23 -15.16 -1.50
N THR A 142 7.12 -14.79 -2.41
CA THR A 142 8.55 -14.71 -2.12
C THR A 142 9.04 -13.34 -2.53
N PHE A 143 9.40 -12.51 -1.55
CA PHE A 143 9.93 -11.17 -1.77
C PHE A 143 11.44 -11.24 -1.98
N HIS A 144 11.92 -10.71 -3.11
CA HIS A 144 13.34 -10.70 -3.47
C HIS A 144 14.01 -9.34 -3.21
N ARG A 145 13.25 -8.37 -2.73
CA ARG A 145 13.73 -7.02 -2.37
C ARG A 145 13.28 -6.68 -0.95
N GLU A 146 14.21 -6.23 -0.12
CA GLU A 146 13.94 -5.69 1.21
C GLU A 146 13.24 -4.33 1.11
N GLY A 147 12.58 -3.93 2.19
CA GLY A 147 11.93 -2.63 2.30
C GLY A 147 10.45 -2.70 2.58
N LEU A 148 9.81 -1.55 2.45
CA LEU A 148 8.39 -1.40 2.75
C LEU A 148 7.58 -1.43 1.45
N PHE A 149 6.64 -2.35 1.39
CA PHE A 149 5.64 -2.45 0.34
C PHE A 149 4.29 -1.98 0.89
N ASN A 150 3.51 -1.33 0.05
CA ASN A 150 2.17 -0.91 0.41
C ASN A 150 1.14 -1.87 -0.15
N ILE A 151 0.04 -2.02 0.56
CA ILE A 151 -1.14 -2.76 0.12
C ILE A 151 -2.37 -1.87 0.21
N LEU A 152 -3.30 -2.04 -0.69
CA LEU A 152 -4.59 -1.38 -0.64
C LEU A 152 -5.68 -2.21 -1.32
N CYS A 153 -6.92 -1.96 -0.94
CA CYS A 153 -8.10 -2.32 -1.72
C CYS A 153 -8.52 -1.10 -2.54
N ALA A 154 -8.48 -1.19 -3.87
CA ALA A 154 -8.83 -0.07 -4.73
C ALA A 154 -10.36 0.23 -4.70
N MET A 155 -11.17 -0.73 -4.29
CA MET A 155 -12.63 -0.59 -4.19
C MET A 155 -13.06 0.24 -2.99
N HIS A 156 -12.26 0.23 -1.89
CA HIS A 156 -12.64 0.84 -0.61
C HIS A 156 -11.60 1.84 -0.10
N GLN A 157 -11.25 2.79 -0.94
CA GLN A 157 -10.33 3.87 -0.61
C GLN A 157 -11.01 5.00 0.19
N PRO A 158 -10.24 5.70 1.04
CA PRO A 158 -8.80 5.58 1.34
C PRO A 158 -8.49 4.65 2.52
N SER A 159 -9.48 4.10 3.19
CA SER A 159 -9.32 3.46 4.51
C SER A 159 -8.71 2.06 4.45
N MET A 160 -9.03 1.29 3.41
CA MET A 160 -8.60 -0.11 3.31
C MET A 160 -7.20 -0.21 2.71
N ALA A 161 -6.21 0.07 3.54
CA ALA A 161 -4.79 0.05 3.19
C ALA A 161 -3.96 -0.62 4.29
N GLY A 162 -2.72 -0.96 3.98
CA GLY A 162 -1.77 -1.55 4.92
C GLY A 162 -0.37 -1.64 4.33
N GLN A 163 0.52 -2.38 5.01
CA GLN A 163 1.92 -2.47 4.63
C GLN A 163 2.51 -3.85 4.90
N ILE A 164 3.45 -4.25 4.06
CA ILE A 164 4.30 -5.43 4.25
C ILE A 164 5.75 -4.96 4.35
N LEU A 165 6.37 -5.20 5.50
CA LEU A 165 7.80 -4.97 5.70
C LEU A 165 8.58 -6.23 5.36
N VAL A 166 9.47 -6.13 4.39
CA VAL A 166 10.38 -7.20 4.02
C VAL A 166 11.72 -7.00 4.72
N LEU A 167 11.98 -7.85 5.69
CA LEU A 167 13.19 -7.90 6.49
C LEU A 167 14.32 -8.62 5.73
N PRO A 168 15.60 -8.44 6.13
CA PRO A 168 16.68 -9.27 5.63
C PRO A 168 16.40 -10.78 5.76
N PRO A 169 17.07 -11.63 4.98
CA PRO A 169 16.93 -13.08 5.12
C PRO A 169 17.19 -13.53 6.57
N ARG A 170 16.50 -14.58 7.02
CA ARG A 170 16.78 -15.13 8.36
C ARG A 170 18.24 -15.61 8.44
N PRO A 171 18.93 -15.37 9.55
CA PRO A 171 20.22 -16.01 9.81
C PRO A 171 20.08 -17.54 9.73
N LYS A 172 21.02 -18.19 9.10
CA LYS A 172 21.10 -19.66 9.04
C LYS A 172 21.57 -20.23 10.37
#